data_7b11b4eda61e9591e5c4a08bdccdbac6
#
_entry.id   7b11b4eda61e9591e5c4a08bdccdbac6
#
_cell.length_a   1.000
_cell.length_b   1.000
_cell.length_c   1.000
_cell.angle_alpha   90.00
_cell.angle_beta   90.00
_cell.angle_gamma   90.00
#
_symmetry.space_group_name_H-M   'P 1'
#
loop_
_entity.id
_entity.type
_entity.pdbx_description
1 polymer ?
#
loop_
_entity_poly.entity_id
_entity_poly.type
_entity_poly.pdbx_seq_one_letter_code
_entity_poly.pdbx_strand_id
1 'polypeptide(L)'
;ITQGIADPARVAVMGGSFGGYSTLAGLTFYPEVFACGVDIVGPSNLITLLESVPPYWKPMIELFYTRVGDLRTEEGRALLTAHSPLTHVDRIARPLLIAQGANDPRVKQAESDQIVAAMQAKGIPVTYALYPDEGHGFARPQNNLSFTAVAEAFLSRCLGGRVQPIGDDFAGYSLTVLAGVDEVPGLAEALG
;
A
#
# COMPACT_ATOMS: atom_id res chain seq x y z
N ILE A 1 -13.36 -16.90 12.35
CA ILE A 1 -12.41 -17.49 13.31
C ILE A 1 -13.19 -18.37 14.30
N THR A 2 -14.07 -17.82 15.11
CA THR A 2 -14.82 -18.57 16.15
C THR A 2 -15.67 -19.74 15.59
N GLN A 3 -16.06 -19.67 14.34
CA GLN A 3 -16.81 -20.75 13.63
C GLN A 3 -15.92 -21.73 12.88
N GLY A 4 -14.58 -21.60 12.99
CA GLY A 4 -13.62 -22.47 12.30
C GLY A 4 -13.54 -22.28 10.77
N ILE A 5 -14.09 -21.17 10.23
CA ILE A 5 -14.10 -20.90 8.80
C ILE A 5 -12.77 -20.29 8.34
N ALA A 6 -12.17 -19.42 9.17
CA ALA A 6 -10.91 -18.74 8.87
C ALA A 6 -9.85 -19.07 9.92
N ASP A 7 -8.64 -19.33 9.45
CA ASP A 7 -7.44 -19.47 10.28
C ASP A 7 -6.97 -18.07 10.70
N PRO A 8 -6.91 -17.73 12.00
CA PRO A 8 -6.47 -16.42 12.47
C PRO A 8 -5.02 -16.09 12.10
N ALA A 9 -4.18 -17.09 11.86
CA ALA A 9 -2.80 -16.89 11.43
C ALA A 9 -2.65 -16.61 9.92
N ARG A 10 -3.74 -16.71 9.16
CA ARG A 10 -3.75 -16.59 7.69
C ARG A 10 -4.78 -15.57 7.21
N VAL A 11 -4.78 -14.39 7.83
CA VAL A 11 -5.62 -13.25 7.43
C VAL A 11 -4.72 -12.15 6.92
N ALA A 12 -4.91 -11.74 5.67
CA ALA A 12 -4.25 -10.57 5.10
C ALA A 12 -5.23 -9.40 4.97
N VAL A 13 -4.70 -8.19 4.91
CA VAL A 13 -5.47 -6.99 4.57
C VAL A 13 -4.97 -6.44 3.24
N MET A 14 -5.91 -6.11 2.33
CA MET A 14 -5.59 -5.56 1.02
C MET A 14 -6.60 -4.47 0.66
N GLY A 15 -6.12 -3.36 0.13
CA GLY A 15 -7.01 -2.29 -0.28
C GLY A 15 -6.35 -1.25 -1.18
N GLY A 16 -7.20 -0.52 -1.91
CA GLY A 16 -6.77 0.56 -2.81
C GLY A 16 -7.21 1.93 -2.32
N SER A 17 -6.41 2.97 -2.61
CA SER A 17 -6.71 4.35 -2.26
C SER A 17 -6.89 4.52 -0.75
N PHE A 18 -8.05 4.98 -0.27
CA PHE A 18 -8.33 5.02 1.18
C PHE A 18 -8.38 3.61 1.81
N GLY A 19 -8.67 2.57 1.02
CA GLY A 19 -8.51 1.17 1.43
C GLY A 19 -7.04 0.78 1.62
N GLY A 20 -6.12 1.38 0.84
CA GLY A 20 -4.67 1.28 1.03
C GLY A 20 -4.24 1.93 2.36
N TYR A 21 -4.74 3.12 2.66
CA TYR A 21 -4.59 3.70 4.01
C TYR A 21 -5.09 2.73 5.10
N SER A 22 -6.26 2.12 4.90
CA SER A 22 -6.80 1.15 5.87
C SER A 22 -5.89 -0.07 6.03
N THR A 23 -5.23 -0.50 4.95
CA THR A 23 -4.21 -1.56 4.99
C THR A 23 -3.02 -1.14 5.84
N LEU A 24 -2.46 0.04 5.56
CA LEU A 24 -1.34 0.59 6.33
C LEU A 24 -1.72 0.78 7.81
N ALA A 25 -2.90 1.34 8.07
CA ALA A 25 -3.43 1.52 9.43
C ALA A 25 -3.63 0.16 10.14
N GLY A 26 -4.13 -0.85 9.44
CA GLY A 26 -4.28 -2.20 9.97
C GLY A 26 -2.95 -2.78 10.43
N LEU A 27 -1.89 -2.68 9.61
CA LEU A 27 -0.56 -3.19 9.97
C LEU A 27 0.15 -2.35 11.03
N THR A 28 -0.19 -1.06 11.13
CA THR A 28 0.43 -0.13 12.08
C THR A 28 -0.22 -0.18 13.46
N PHE A 29 -1.56 -0.18 13.50
CA PHE A 29 -2.31 -0.07 14.76
C PHE A 29 -2.80 -1.41 15.29
N TYR A 30 -2.84 -2.46 14.44
CA TYR A 30 -3.30 -3.81 14.78
C TYR A 30 -2.36 -4.88 14.20
N PRO A 31 -1.03 -4.81 14.46
CA PRO A 31 -0.03 -5.67 13.82
C PRO A 31 -0.19 -7.16 14.15
N GLU A 32 -0.93 -7.48 15.22
CA GLU A 32 -1.21 -8.86 15.64
C GLU A 32 -2.37 -9.51 14.87
N VAL A 33 -3.20 -8.72 14.16
CA VAL A 33 -4.42 -9.22 13.51
C VAL A 33 -4.12 -9.81 12.14
N PHE A 34 -3.18 -9.21 11.39
CA PHE A 34 -2.91 -9.57 10.01
C PHE A 34 -1.56 -10.26 9.85
N ALA A 35 -1.51 -11.26 8.98
CA ALA A 35 -0.27 -11.93 8.60
C ALA A 35 0.58 -11.07 7.65
N CYS A 36 -0.05 -10.27 6.79
CA CYS A 36 0.59 -9.35 5.85
C CYS A 36 -0.43 -8.36 5.28
N GLY A 37 0.05 -7.39 4.49
CA GLY A 37 -0.79 -6.41 3.81
C GLY A 37 -0.35 -6.08 2.39
N VAL A 38 -1.33 -5.70 1.57
CA VAL A 38 -1.11 -5.19 0.21
C VAL A 38 -1.78 -3.82 0.10
N ASP A 39 -0.96 -2.78 0.06
CA ASP A 39 -1.38 -1.40 -0.14
C ASP A 39 -1.30 -1.02 -1.62
N ILE A 40 -2.40 -0.57 -2.19
CA ILE A 40 -2.48 -0.11 -3.58
C ILE A 40 -2.81 1.38 -3.56
N VAL A 41 -1.85 2.22 -3.96
CA VAL A 41 -1.99 3.69 -4.06
C VAL A 41 -2.59 4.32 -2.79
N GLY A 42 -2.21 3.82 -1.61
CA GLY A 42 -2.73 4.28 -0.32
C GLY A 42 -1.93 5.44 0.25
N PRO A 43 -2.57 6.44 0.85
CA PRO A 43 -1.87 7.50 1.56
C PRO A 43 -1.30 7.00 2.89
N SER A 44 -0.04 7.31 3.15
CA SER A 44 0.66 6.96 4.39
C SER A 44 0.59 8.05 5.45
N ASN A 45 0.32 9.29 5.02
CA ASN A 45 0.25 10.45 5.89
C ASN A 45 -0.97 11.30 5.52
N LEU A 46 -1.93 11.42 6.44
CA LEU A 46 -3.17 12.15 6.22
C LEU A 46 -2.97 13.67 6.08
N ILE A 47 -1.88 14.22 6.63
CA ILE A 47 -1.54 15.64 6.46
C ILE A 47 -1.12 15.90 5.01
N THR A 48 -0.12 15.17 4.51
CA THR A 48 0.39 15.34 3.15
C THR A 48 -0.66 14.99 2.08
N LEU A 49 -1.52 14.01 2.36
CA LEU A 49 -2.69 13.72 1.53
C LEU A 49 -3.57 14.96 1.37
N LEU A 50 -4.00 15.58 2.49
CA LEU A 50 -4.91 16.74 2.46
C LEU A 50 -4.24 17.99 1.89
N GLU A 51 -2.93 18.17 2.08
CA GLU A 51 -2.14 19.25 1.49
C GLU A 51 -1.98 19.10 -0.03
N SER A 52 -2.02 17.87 -0.55
CA SER A 52 -1.84 17.55 -1.97
C SER A 52 -3.13 17.28 -2.74
N VAL A 53 -4.30 17.58 -2.16
CA VAL A 53 -5.62 17.36 -2.82
C VAL A 53 -5.66 18.00 -4.20
N PRO A 54 -6.09 17.23 -5.23
CA PRO A 54 -6.16 17.77 -6.59
C PRO A 54 -7.18 18.93 -6.70
N PRO A 55 -6.98 19.88 -7.62
CA PRO A 55 -7.85 21.04 -7.75
C PRO A 55 -9.34 20.71 -7.90
N TYR A 56 -9.68 19.62 -8.55
CA TYR A 56 -11.07 19.20 -8.75
C TYR A 56 -11.75 18.66 -7.48
N TRP A 57 -11.01 18.40 -6.40
CA TRP A 57 -11.55 18.03 -5.08
C TRP A 57 -11.71 19.22 -4.15
N LYS A 58 -11.13 20.37 -4.47
CA LYS A 58 -11.24 21.58 -3.64
C LYS A 58 -12.69 21.97 -3.25
N PRO A 59 -13.69 21.83 -4.14
CA PRO A 59 -15.09 22.08 -3.74
C PRO A 59 -15.62 21.17 -2.62
N MET A 60 -14.99 20.00 -2.42
CA MET A 60 -15.36 19.02 -1.41
C MET A 60 -14.44 19.03 -0.19
N ILE A 61 -13.51 19.98 -0.09
CA ILE A 61 -12.48 19.99 0.97
C ILE A 61 -13.08 20.00 2.38
N GLU A 62 -14.20 20.70 2.58
CA GLU A 62 -14.89 20.75 3.87
C GLU A 62 -15.43 19.38 4.31
N LEU A 63 -15.76 18.51 3.36
CA LEU A 63 -16.11 17.12 3.67
C LEU A 63 -14.91 16.35 4.21
N PHE A 64 -13.73 16.55 3.63
CA PHE A 64 -12.49 15.94 4.14
C PHE A 64 -12.16 16.48 5.52
N TYR A 65 -12.26 17.78 5.75
CA TYR A 65 -12.01 18.36 7.06
C TYR A 65 -12.98 17.84 8.13
N THR A 66 -14.23 17.60 7.77
CA THR A 66 -15.24 17.06 8.70
C THR A 66 -15.05 15.56 8.98
N ARG A 67 -14.62 14.78 7.96
CA ARG A 67 -14.61 13.31 8.03
C ARG A 67 -13.24 12.71 8.36
N VAL A 68 -12.17 13.38 7.95
CA VAL A 68 -10.79 12.90 8.12
C VAL A 68 -10.07 13.69 9.21
N GLY A 69 -10.11 15.02 9.12
CA GLY A 69 -9.50 15.92 10.10
C GLY A 69 -9.21 17.30 9.49
N ASP A 70 -9.29 18.34 10.30
CA ASP A 70 -9.14 19.72 9.84
C ASP A 70 -7.69 20.22 9.99
N LEU A 71 -6.99 20.37 8.87
CA LEU A 71 -5.62 20.91 8.82
C LEU A 71 -5.47 22.32 9.38
N ARG A 72 -6.55 23.08 9.48
CA ARG A 72 -6.57 24.50 9.90
C ARG A 72 -6.49 24.66 11.42
N THR A 73 -6.78 23.57 12.18
CA THR A 73 -6.78 23.58 13.64
C THR A 73 -5.62 22.77 14.20
N GLU A 74 -5.17 23.10 15.40
CA GLU A 74 -4.13 22.36 16.09
C GLU A 74 -4.60 20.94 16.46
N GLU A 75 -5.83 20.82 16.96
CA GLU A 75 -6.47 19.56 17.31
C GLU A 75 -6.62 18.66 16.07
N GLY A 76 -7.03 19.23 14.95
CA GLY A 76 -7.17 18.48 13.70
C GLY A 76 -5.83 17.97 13.18
N ARG A 77 -4.77 18.80 13.22
CA ARG A 77 -3.40 18.37 12.87
C ARG A 77 -2.88 17.27 13.80
N ALA A 78 -3.13 17.39 15.11
CA ALA A 78 -2.76 16.38 16.09
C ALA A 78 -3.48 15.05 15.81
N LEU A 79 -4.78 15.11 15.50
CA LEU A 79 -5.59 13.94 15.12
C LEU A 79 -5.03 13.27 13.85
N LEU A 80 -4.78 14.04 12.80
CA LEU A 80 -4.24 13.55 11.53
C LEU A 80 -2.87 12.89 11.74
N THR A 81 -1.99 13.52 12.52
CA THR A 81 -0.68 12.96 12.87
C THR A 81 -0.80 11.64 13.61
N ALA A 82 -1.66 11.59 14.62
CA ALA A 82 -1.85 10.39 15.45
C ALA A 82 -2.42 9.20 14.65
N HIS A 83 -3.16 9.47 13.57
CA HIS A 83 -3.78 8.44 12.73
C HIS A 83 -3.03 8.20 11.40
N SER A 84 -1.88 8.86 11.19
CA SER A 84 -1.04 8.63 10.02
C SER A 84 -0.11 7.44 10.23
N PRO A 85 -0.18 6.38 9.41
CA PRO A 85 0.70 5.21 9.51
C PRO A 85 2.19 5.57 9.51
N LEU A 86 2.59 6.55 8.70
CA LEU A 86 3.96 7.04 8.61
C LEU A 86 4.52 7.46 9.98
N THR A 87 3.71 8.10 10.82
CA THR A 87 4.13 8.57 12.16
C THR A 87 4.47 7.42 13.10
N HIS A 88 3.91 6.24 12.85
CA HIS A 88 4.05 5.05 13.69
C HIS A 88 4.64 3.86 12.91
N VAL A 89 5.46 4.13 11.92
CA VAL A 89 6.03 3.10 11.02
C VAL A 89 6.79 1.99 11.76
N ASP A 90 7.37 2.30 12.92
CA ASP A 90 8.07 1.37 13.79
C ASP A 90 7.16 0.26 14.37
N ARG A 91 5.85 0.41 14.30
CA ARG A 91 4.89 -0.61 14.71
C ARG A 91 4.60 -1.64 13.62
N ILE A 92 4.99 -1.37 12.38
CA ILE A 92 4.81 -2.32 11.27
C ILE A 92 5.79 -3.48 11.46
N ALA A 93 5.26 -4.65 11.81
CA ALA A 93 6.03 -5.86 12.07
C ALA A 93 5.69 -7.01 11.09
N ARG A 94 4.85 -6.74 10.10
CA ARG A 94 4.37 -7.73 9.13
C ARG A 94 4.82 -7.39 7.73
N PRO A 95 5.00 -8.38 6.84
CA PRO A 95 5.30 -8.15 5.44
C PRO A 95 4.29 -7.20 4.78
N LEU A 96 4.80 -6.26 3.99
CA LEU A 96 3.99 -5.26 3.30
C LEU A 96 4.45 -5.14 1.84
N LEU A 97 3.48 -5.26 0.92
CA LEU A 97 3.62 -4.91 -0.49
C LEU A 97 2.93 -3.56 -0.70
N ILE A 98 3.66 -2.59 -1.23
CA ILE A 98 3.13 -1.29 -1.68
C ILE A 98 3.20 -1.23 -3.20
N ALA A 99 2.09 -0.89 -3.85
CA ALA A 99 2.03 -0.71 -5.29
C ALA A 99 1.49 0.68 -5.64
N GLN A 100 2.22 1.42 -6.52
CA GLN A 100 1.96 2.82 -6.81
C GLN A 100 2.04 3.12 -8.30
N GLY A 101 1.13 3.95 -8.80
CA GLY A 101 1.25 4.58 -10.13
C GLY A 101 1.97 5.93 -10.02
N ALA A 102 3.01 6.13 -10.83
CA ALA A 102 3.84 7.33 -10.75
C ALA A 102 3.08 8.63 -11.13
N ASN A 103 2.05 8.50 -11.97
CA ASN A 103 1.23 9.63 -12.43
C ASN A 103 -0.07 9.80 -11.63
N ASP A 104 -0.13 9.27 -10.40
CA ASP A 104 -1.35 9.35 -9.59
C ASP A 104 -1.69 10.82 -9.24
N PRO A 105 -2.86 11.33 -9.69
CA PRO A 105 -3.26 12.69 -9.41
C PRO A 105 -3.91 12.87 -8.03
N ARG A 106 -4.32 11.77 -7.37
CA ARG A 106 -5.11 11.78 -6.13
C ARG A 106 -4.27 11.49 -4.91
N VAL A 107 -3.51 10.39 -4.95
CA VAL A 107 -2.56 9.99 -3.93
C VAL A 107 -1.18 10.01 -4.57
N LYS A 108 -0.42 11.04 -4.29
CA LYS A 108 0.88 11.25 -4.93
C LYS A 108 1.85 10.10 -4.63
N GLN A 109 2.72 9.78 -5.58
CA GLN A 109 3.78 8.79 -5.39
C GLN A 109 4.56 9.05 -4.09
N ALA A 110 4.73 10.32 -3.71
CA ALA A 110 5.40 10.71 -2.47
C ALA A 110 4.80 10.06 -1.21
N GLU A 111 3.52 9.68 -1.23
CA GLU A 111 2.90 8.96 -0.11
C GLU A 111 3.50 7.57 0.08
N SER A 112 3.77 6.86 -1.00
CA SER A 112 4.46 5.57 -0.97
C SER A 112 5.96 5.76 -0.70
N ASP A 113 6.61 6.72 -1.35
CA ASP A 113 8.04 6.97 -1.20
C ASP A 113 8.42 7.26 0.25
N GLN A 114 7.64 8.09 0.97
CA GLN A 114 7.96 8.50 2.34
C GLN A 114 7.84 7.34 3.34
N ILE A 115 6.83 6.47 3.22
CA ILE A 115 6.69 5.34 4.15
C ILE A 115 7.72 4.24 3.85
N VAL A 116 8.02 3.98 2.58
CA VAL A 116 9.07 3.03 2.17
C VAL A 116 10.43 3.49 2.71
N ALA A 117 10.78 4.77 2.51
CA ALA A 117 12.03 5.33 3.03
C ALA A 117 12.11 5.22 4.57
N ALA A 118 11.01 5.49 5.27
CA ALA A 118 10.95 5.37 6.73
C ALA A 118 11.09 3.91 7.21
N MET A 119 10.48 2.95 6.50
CA MET A 119 10.63 1.52 6.78
C MET A 119 12.07 1.05 6.55
N GLN A 120 12.66 1.41 5.41
CA GLN A 120 14.05 1.07 5.08
C GLN A 120 15.04 1.63 6.10
N ALA A 121 14.87 2.90 6.52
CA ALA A 121 15.73 3.53 7.53
C ALA A 121 15.68 2.80 8.89
N LYS A 122 14.63 2.04 9.15
CA LYS A 122 14.44 1.23 10.36
C LYS A 122 14.74 -0.26 10.14
N GLY A 123 15.17 -0.66 8.94
CA GLY A 123 15.40 -2.05 8.58
C GLY A 123 14.14 -2.91 8.55
N ILE A 124 12.97 -2.32 8.32
CA ILE A 124 11.68 -3.02 8.19
C ILE A 124 11.52 -3.45 6.73
N PRO A 125 11.37 -4.75 6.43
CA PRO A 125 11.20 -5.24 5.07
C PRO A 125 9.92 -4.70 4.43
N VAL A 126 10.03 -4.27 3.16
CA VAL A 126 8.91 -3.79 2.35
C VAL A 126 9.19 -4.05 0.88
N THR A 127 8.19 -4.52 0.14
CA THR A 127 8.24 -4.57 -1.33
C THR A 127 7.58 -3.33 -1.90
N TYR A 128 8.26 -2.65 -2.82
CA TYR A 128 7.73 -1.45 -3.46
C TYR A 128 7.70 -1.62 -4.98
N ALA A 129 6.51 -1.77 -5.52
CA ALA A 129 6.21 -1.93 -6.94
C ALA A 129 5.70 -0.60 -7.52
N LEU A 130 6.49 0.04 -8.40
CA LEU A 130 6.12 1.28 -9.09
C LEU A 130 5.74 0.99 -10.54
N TYR A 131 4.65 1.58 -11.01
CA TYR A 131 4.21 1.57 -12.39
C TYR A 131 4.34 2.98 -12.99
N PRO A 132 5.42 3.25 -13.79
CA PRO A 132 5.76 4.60 -14.26
C PRO A 132 4.70 5.24 -15.16
N ASP A 133 3.89 4.44 -15.84
CA ASP A 133 2.88 4.89 -16.80
C ASP A 133 1.44 4.78 -16.28
N GLU A 134 1.26 4.49 -14.98
CA GLU A 134 -0.04 4.37 -14.34
C GLU A 134 -0.37 5.56 -13.43
N GLY A 135 -1.68 5.73 -13.19
CA GLY A 135 -2.25 6.74 -12.31
C GLY A 135 -2.79 6.16 -11.00
N HIS A 136 -4.05 6.53 -10.68
CA HIS A 136 -4.73 6.07 -9.45
C HIS A 136 -5.32 4.67 -9.65
N GLY A 137 -4.47 3.66 -9.60
CA GLY A 137 -4.74 2.27 -9.95
C GLY A 137 -4.10 1.88 -11.28
N PHE A 138 -4.21 0.61 -11.63
CA PHE A 138 -3.53 0.03 -12.81
C PHE A 138 -4.55 -0.25 -13.91
N ALA A 139 -4.71 0.71 -14.81
CA ALA A 139 -5.71 0.67 -15.87
C ALA A 139 -5.26 -0.12 -17.10
N ARG A 140 -3.95 -0.18 -17.36
CA ARG A 140 -3.40 -0.94 -18.48
C ARG A 140 -3.48 -2.44 -18.17
N PRO A 141 -4.04 -3.26 -19.07
CA PRO A 141 -4.21 -4.70 -18.82
C PRO A 141 -2.92 -5.42 -18.43
N GLN A 142 -1.80 -5.07 -19.09
CA GLN A 142 -0.49 -5.68 -18.82
C GLN A 142 0.01 -5.36 -17.41
N ASN A 143 -0.18 -4.12 -16.96
CA ASN A 143 0.19 -3.70 -15.62
C ASN A 143 -0.73 -4.31 -14.55
N ASN A 144 -2.03 -4.39 -14.82
CA ASN A 144 -2.98 -5.05 -13.94
C ASN A 144 -2.67 -6.54 -13.77
N LEU A 145 -2.31 -7.21 -14.87
CA LEU A 145 -1.94 -8.63 -14.83
C LEU A 145 -0.64 -8.84 -14.04
N SER A 146 0.41 -8.08 -14.35
CA SER A 146 1.68 -8.18 -13.62
C SER A 146 1.52 -7.86 -12.14
N PHE A 147 0.72 -6.83 -11.77
CA PHE A 147 0.42 -6.54 -10.37
C PHE A 147 -0.31 -7.71 -9.69
N THR A 148 -1.29 -8.31 -10.37
CA THR A 148 -2.04 -9.45 -9.83
C THR A 148 -1.11 -10.63 -9.54
N ALA A 149 -0.19 -10.94 -10.47
CA ALA A 149 0.81 -12.00 -10.29
C ALA A 149 1.76 -11.71 -9.11
N VAL A 150 2.25 -10.46 -8.99
CA VAL A 150 3.08 -10.03 -7.84
C VAL A 150 2.32 -10.17 -6.52
N ALA A 151 1.06 -9.68 -6.48
CA ALA A 151 0.25 -9.73 -5.27
C ALA A 151 -0.09 -11.17 -4.87
N GLU A 152 -0.41 -12.05 -5.82
CA GLU A 152 -0.66 -13.47 -5.56
C GLU A 152 0.58 -14.16 -4.99
N ALA A 153 1.74 -13.97 -5.63
CA ALA A 153 3.00 -14.54 -5.16
C ALA A 153 3.36 -14.03 -3.75
N PHE A 154 3.20 -12.72 -3.49
CA PHE A 154 3.41 -12.12 -2.17
C PHE A 154 2.46 -12.73 -1.12
N LEU A 155 1.17 -12.78 -1.41
CA LEU A 155 0.15 -13.32 -0.49
C LEU A 155 0.37 -14.80 -0.21
N SER A 156 0.82 -15.59 -1.20
CA SER A 156 1.10 -17.00 -1.00
C SER A 156 2.21 -17.24 0.02
N ARG A 157 3.22 -16.36 0.08
CA ARG A 157 4.30 -16.43 1.06
C ARG A 157 3.81 -16.26 2.49
N CYS A 158 2.86 -15.37 2.73
CA CYS A 158 2.38 -15.11 4.09
C CYS A 158 1.14 -15.91 4.49
N LEU A 159 0.31 -16.32 3.54
CA LEU A 159 -0.91 -17.08 3.82
C LEU A 159 -0.76 -18.59 3.54
N GLY A 160 0.21 -18.96 2.71
CA GLY A 160 0.32 -20.31 2.17
C GLY A 160 -0.78 -20.61 1.14
N GLY A 161 -0.88 -21.88 0.74
CA GLY A 161 -1.85 -22.31 -0.27
C GLY A 161 -1.24 -22.50 -1.64
N ARG A 162 -2.08 -22.65 -2.65
CA ARG A 162 -1.64 -22.76 -4.04
C ARG A 162 -1.36 -21.38 -4.60
N VAL A 163 -0.37 -21.30 -5.46
CA VAL A 163 0.01 -20.09 -6.20
C VAL A 163 0.34 -20.50 -7.62
N GLN A 164 -0.02 -19.67 -8.58
CA GLN A 164 0.48 -19.78 -9.94
C GLN A 164 1.86 -19.09 -9.97
N PRO A 165 2.93 -19.80 -10.43
CA PRO A 165 4.21 -19.13 -10.64
C PRO A 165 4.07 -17.98 -11.64
N ILE A 166 4.81 -16.89 -11.42
CA ILE A 166 4.89 -15.79 -12.37
C ILE A 166 5.50 -16.36 -13.68
N GLY A 167 4.77 -16.23 -14.78
CA GLY A 167 5.16 -16.71 -16.10
C GLY A 167 5.11 -15.56 -17.11
N ASP A 168 4.29 -15.73 -18.15
CA ASP A 168 4.11 -14.71 -19.22
C ASP A 168 3.28 -13.50 -18.76
N ASP A 169 2.89 -13.45 -17.48
CA ASP A 169 2.10 -12.36 -16.87
C ASP A 169 2.80 -11.00 -16.94
N PHE A 170 4.11 -11.01 -17.18
CA PHE A 170 4.93 -9.80 -17.32
C PHE A 170 5.12 -9.34 -18.78
N ALA A 171 4.38 -9.91 -19.74
CA ALA A 171 4.46 -9.47 -21.12
C ALA A 171 3.94 -8.04 -21.31
N GLY A 172 4.82 -7.09 -21.65
CA GLY A 172 4.47 -5.69 -21.93
C GLY A 172 4.16 -4.82 -20.71
N TYR A 173 4.54 -5.28 -19.52
CA TYR A 173 4.42 -4.52 -18.27
C TYR A 173 5.38 -3.31 -18.22
N SER A 174 5.11 -2.39 -17.28
CA SER A 174 6.01 -1.25 -17.01
C SER A 174 6.56 -1.27 -15.57
N LEU A 175 6.30 -2.31 -14.81
CA LEU A 175 6.70 -2.44 -13.41
C LEU A 175 8.20 -2.18 -13.21
N THR A 176 8.49 -1.35 -12.21
CA THR A 176 9.82 -1.20 -11.63
C THR A 176 9.73 -1.52 -10.14
N VAL A 177 10.54 -2.46 -9.66
CA VAL A 177 10.61 -2.78 -8.23
C VAL A 177 11.71 -1.94 -7.59
N LEU A 178 11.31 -1.00 -6.72
CA LEU A 178 12.22 -0.06 -6.08
C LEU A 178 12.80 -0.59 -4.75
N ALA A 179 12.13 -1.57 -4.14
CA ALA A 179 12.59 -2.23 -2.91
C ALA A 179 12.00 -3.64 -2.80
N GLY A 180 12.73 -4.54 -2.13
CA GLY A 180 12.22 -5.82 -1.67
C GLY A 180 11.87 -6.83 -2.77
N VAL A 181 12.61 -6.87 -3.87
CA VAL A 181 12.39 -7.82 -4.96
C VAL A 181 12.43 -9.27 -4.47
N ASP A 182 13.35 -9.58 -3.53
CA ASP A 182 13.51 -10.92 -2.96
C ASP A 182 12.41 -11.30 -1.95
N GLU A 183 11.58 -10.34 -1.57
CA GLU A 183 10.46 -10.57 -0.68
C GLU A 183 9.25 -11.23 -1.37
N VAL A 184 9.25 -11.30 -2.70
CA VAL A 184 8.18 -11.91 -3.50
C VAL A 184 8.73 -13.10 -4.29
N PRO A 185 8.23 -14.32 -4.04
CA PRO A 185 8.70 -15.51 -4.74
C PRO A 185 8.59 -15.40 -6.26
N GLY A 186 9.70 -15.67 -6.97
CA GLY A 186 9.75 -15.66 -8.43
C GLY A 186 9.79 -14.27 -9.08
N LEU A 187 9.74 -13.18 -8.29
CA LEU A 187 9.71 -11.83 -8.86
C LEU A 187 11.05 -11.43 -9.49
N ALA A 188 12.16 -11.74 -8.84
CA ALA A 188 13.50 -11.42 -9.37
C ALA A 188 13.75 -12.12 -10.71
N GLU A 189 13.37 -13.38 -10.81
CA GLU A 189 13.47 -14.17 -12.04
C GLU A 189 12.56 -13.65 -13.15
N ALA A 190 11.36 -13.21 -12.80
CA ALA A 190 10.41 -12.66 -13.77
C ALA A 190 10.81 -11.29 -14.35
N LEU A 191 11.61 -10.55 -13.59
CA LEU A 191 12.14 -9.25 -14.05
C LEU A 191 13.40 -9.39 -14.93
N GLY A 192 14.09 -10.52 -14.95
CA GLY A 192 15.25 -10.85 -15.77
C GLY A 192 16.55 -10.39 -15.15
#